data_16a40f8ef5b725bf22b0026fabb4713f
#
_entry.id   16a40f8ef5b725bf22b0026fabb4713f
#
_cell.length_a   1.000
_cell.length_b   1.000
_cell.length_c   1.000
_cell.angle_alpha   90.00
_cell.angle_beta   90.00
_cell.angle_gamma   90.00
#
_symmetry.space_group_name_H-M   'P 1'
#
loop_
_entity.id
_entity.type
_entity.pdbx_description
1 polymer ?
#
loop_
_entity_poly.entity_id
_entity_poly.type
_entity_poly.pdbx_seq_one_letter_code
_entity_poly.pdbx_strand_id
1 'polypeptide(L)'
;MTDKGFLEKVNKRIDENKTEMLASLSELLSIPSVAVETEGPMPFGEGVDRVYRRMLEMGRAAGFDTFDADGYGGHIDYDGTEDGVVGVIGHLDVVPEGDGWDFDPYGGQIADGYVHGRGAADDKGPVVASFYAMKALKECGFEPAKTIRLILGLDEETNWNGMRYYLERTPDLPEAGFTPDADFPVIRAEMGILVFDIVAKLPKSKGKGLELSSLAGGTAANAVPDFARAVLYETSGGKYDLIREAAADCAEAYGWDISCKGVGKGLEISVRGKAAHGAHPELGANAISILMEFLGRLNFLNDGVTDFVNFYNERIGFDLHGERIGCALEDEASGKLVFNVGKAEVDKGAAKLTVNIRYPVSAGGEEVYAGIMQVLDEYGYGIVKDLERLPIDIDAESELVTKLMGIYRTQTGDTESSPLVIGGGTYARSMDNIVAFGARFPGEPDVGHQRNERISVENMMKLTRIYAEALYELARTEEE
;
A
#
# COMPACT_ATOMS: atom_id res chain seq x y z
N MET A 1 -9.55 34.33 11.41
CA MET A 1 -8.09 34.43 11.11
C MET A 1 -7.32 33.54 12.06
N THR A 2 -6.39 32.76 11.56
CA THR A 2 -5.49 31.95 12.40
C THR A 2 -4.77 32.81 13.41
N ASP A 3 -4.82 32.44 14.70
CA ASP A 3 -4.06 33.16 15.75
C ASP A 3 -2.56 32.80 15.64
N LYS A 4 -1.81 33.61 14.89
CA LYS A 4 -0.37 33.41 14.70
C LYS A 4 0.41 33.42 16.02
N GLY A 5 0.01 34.23 17.00
CA GLY A 5 0.68 34.28 18.28
C GLY A 5 0.49 32.98 19.09
N PHE A 6 -0.68 32.39 19.00
CA PHE A 6 -0.94 31.09 19.61
C PHE A 6 -0.13 29.96 18.93
N LEU A 7 -0.10 29.91 17.61
CA LEU A 7 0.68 28.89 16.89
C LEU A 7 2.20 29.04 17.11
N GLU A 8 2.73 30.27 17.24
CA GLU A 8 4.13 30.47 17.65
C GLU A 8 4.41 29.87 19.03
N LYS A 9 3.48 30.00 19.98
CA LYS A 9 3.59 29.40 21.33
C LYS A 9 3.56 27.88 21.23
N VAL A 10 2.68 27.31 20.39
CA VAL A 10 2.58 25.84 20.13
C VAL A 10 3.87 25.32 19.51
N ASN A 11 4.41 25.99 18.48
CA ASN A 11 5.66 25.62 17.83
C ASN A 11 6.84 25.60 18.82
N LYS A 12 6.92 26.59 19.73
CA LYS A 12 7.92 26.58 20.77
C LYS A 12 7.74 25.40 21.73
N ARG A 13 6.51 25.05 22.08
CA ARG A 13 6.23 23.89 22.91
C ARG A 13 6.62 22.58 22.24
N ILE A 14 6.40 22.46 20.94
CA ILE A 14 6.87 21.32 20.14
C ILE A 14 8.39 21.22 20.20
N ASP A 15 9.11 22.32 20.10
CA ASP A 15 10.58 22.33 20.23
C ASP A 15 11.05 21.89 21.62
N GLU A 16 10.36 22.29 22.67
CA GLU A 16 10.63 21.88 24.06
C GLU A 16 10.37 20.38 24.26
N ASN A 17 9.35 19.81 23.58
CA ASN A 17 8.98 18.40 23.66
C ASN A 17 9.86 17.48 22.76
N LYS A 18 10.75 18.03 21.92
CA LYS A 18 11.54 17.28 20.94
C LYS A 18 12.22 16.03 21.50
N THR A 19 12.92 16.17 22.64
CA THR A 19 13.68 15.05 23.24
C THR A 19 12.75 13.93 23.71
N GLU A 20 11.62 14.27 24.31
CA GLU A 20 10.62 13.32 24.76
C GLU A 20 9.95 12.62 23.58
N MET A 21 9.59 13.36 22.52
CA MET A 21 8.99 12.84 21.31
C MET A 21 9.90 11.80 20.62
N LEU A 22 11.19 12.12 20.45
CA LEU A 22 12.15 11.21 19.85
C LEU A 22 12.39 9.96 20.71
N ALA A 23 12.40 10.09 22.03
CA ALA A 23 12.50 8.95 22.93
C ALA A 23 11.26 8.05 22.85
N SER A 24 10.07 8.65 22.76
CA SER A 24 8.82 7.89 22.56
C SER A 24 8.82 7.13 21.23
N LEU A 25 9.24 7.76 20.14
CA LEU A 25 9.36 7.07 18.85
C LEU A 25 10.36 5.91 18.95
N SER A 26 11.56 6.12 19.49
CA SER A 26 12.56 5.07 19.67
C SER A 26 12.02 3.90 20.50
N GLU A 27 11.25 4.18 21.55
CA GLU A 27 10.60 3.16 22.37
C GLU A 27 9.59 2.34 21.56
N LEU A 28 8.69 2.99 20.79
CA LEU A 28 7.70 2.30 19.97
C LEU A 28 8.34 1.49 18.84
N LEU A 29 9.42 1.98 18.23
CA LEU A 29 10.17 1.24 17.22
C LEU A 29 10.85 0.00 17.79
N SER A 30 11.20 0.00 19.08
CA SER A 30 11.81 -1.16 19.74
C SER A 30 10.85 -2.35 19.93
N ILE A 31 9.58 -2.16 19.61
CA ILE A 31 8.54 -3.19 19.71
C ILE A 31 8.26 -3.73 18.31
N PRO A 32 8.67 -4.96 17.95
CA PRO A 32 8.29 -5.60 16.71
C PRO A 32 6.78 -5.82 16.66
N SER A 33 6.10 -5.14 15.75
CA SER A 33 4.63 -5.15 15.63
C SER A 33 4.16 -5.61 14.25
N VAL A 34 4.78 -6.66 13.71
CA VAL A 34 4.28 -7.32 12.51
C VAL A 34 2.95 -7.99 12.84
N ALA A 35 1.88 -7.58 12.15
CA ALA A 35 0.54 -8.10 12.41
C ALA A 35 0.42 -9.56 11.93
N VAL A 36 -0.07 -10.41 12.83
CA VAL A 36 -0.41 -11.79 12.53
C VAL A 36 -1.75 -12.07 13.19
N GLU A 37 -2.77 -12.38 12.40
CA GLU A 37 -4.08 -12.72 12.96
C GLU A 37 -4.01 -13.92 13.90
N THR A 38 -4.53 -13.76 15.09
CA THR A 38 -4.57 -14.80 16.15
C THR A 38 -5.97 -14.88 16.77
N GLU A 39 -6.29 -16.04 17.32
CA GLU A 39 -7.48 -16.16 18.16
C GLU A 39 -7.17 -15.70 19.60
N GLY A 40 -8.09 -14.93 20.21
CA GLY A 40 -7.98 -14.52 21.61
C GLY A 40 -7.87 -13.01 21.82
N PRO A 41 -7.36 -12.55 22.98
CA PRO A 41 -7.41 -11.15 23.39
C PRO A 41 -6.37 -10.25 22.70
N MET A 42 -5.49 -10.79 21.89
CA MET A 42 -4.49 -10.06 21.09
C MET A 42 -4.66 -10.42 19.62
N PRO A 43 -5.69 -9.88 18.93
CA PRO A 43 -6.12 -10.34 17.61
C PRO A 43 -5.02 -10.31 16.53
N PHE A 44 -4.06 -9.39 16.68
CA PHE A 44 -2.97 -9.17 15.72
C PHE A 44 -1.59 -9.54 16.28
N GLY A 45 -1.55 -10.29 17.39
CA GLY A 45 -0.33 -10.78 18.01
C GLY A 45 0.21 -9.89 19.13
N GLU A 46 1.12 -10.46 19.94
CA GLU A 46 1.65 -9.83 21.15
C GLU A 46 2.40 -8.53 20.88
N GLY A 47 3.16 -8.45 19.77
CA GLY A 47 3.94 -7.26 19.42
C GLY A 47 3.04 -6.05 19.11
N VAL A 48 1.97 -6.29 18.35
CA VAL A 48 0.97 -5.26 18.02
C VAL A 48 0.22 -4.83 19.29
N ASP A 49 -0.22 -5.78 20.13
CA ASP A 49 -0.89 -5.43 21.39
C ASP A 49 0.01 -4.59 22.31
N ARG A 50 1.32 -4.92 22.41
CA ARG A 50 2.27 -4.16 23.22
C ARG A 50 2.43 -2.72 22.78
N VAL A 51 2.65 -2.47 21.49
CA VAL A 51 2.81 -1.11 20.98
C VAL A 51 1.52 -0.30 21.11
N TYR A 52 0.39 -0.94 20.88
CA TYR A 52 -0.94 -0.35 21.04
C TYR A 52 -1.22 0.05 22.50
N ARG A 53 -1.04 -0.89 23.46
CA ARG A 53 -1.21 -0.59 24.89
C ARG A 53 -0.29 0.55 25.33
N ARG A 54 0.95 0.58 24.81
CA ARG A 54 1.89 1.65 25.13
C ARG A 54 1.40 3.01 24.62
N MET A 55 0.84 3.11 23.42
CA MET A 55 0.24 4.35 22.92
C MET A 55 -0.93 4.81 23.78
N LEU A 56 -1.84 3.91 24.18
CA LEU A 56 -2.95 4.25 25.06
C LEU A 56 -2.46 4.72 26.45
N GLU A 57 -1.38 4.13 26.99
CA GLU A 57 -0.74 4.58 28.23
C GLU A 57 -0.17 6.00 28.09
N MET A 58 0.48 6.30 26.97
CA MET A 58 0.98 7.65 26.68
C MET A 58 -0.17 8.68 26.63
N GLY A 59 -1.28 8.30 25.99
CA GLY A 59 -2.51 9.11 25.97
C GLY A 59 -3.01 9.44 27.36
N ARG A 60 -3.19 8.44 28.22
CA ARG A 60 -3.62 8.61 29.60
C ARG A 60 -2.64 9.44 30.42
N ALA A 61 -1.32 9.22 30.24
CA ALA A 61 -0.29 9.99 30.94
C ALA A 61 -0.28 11.47 30.56
N ALA A 62 -0.65 11.80 29.32
CA ALA A 62 -0.83 13.18 28.85
C ALA A 62 -2.20 13.78 29.25
N GLY A 63 -3.05 13.01 29.94
CA GLY A 63 -4.36 13.44 30.41
C GLY A 63 -5.42 13.49 29.31
N PHE A 64 -5.30 12.63 28.31
CA PHE A 64 -6.31 12.37 27.28
C PHE A 64 -7.19 11.16 27.65
N ASP A 65 -8.41 11.14 27.16
CA ASP A 65 -9.25 9.97 27.26
C ASP A 65 -8.84 8.93 26.23
N THR A 66 -9.10 7.65 26.53
CA THR A 66 -8.71 6.55 25.65
C THR A 66 -9.82 5.50 25.56
N PHE A 67 -10.01 4.98 24.38
CA PHE A 67 -10.94 3.90 24.09
C PHE A 67 -10.20 2.70 23.50
N ASP A 68 -10.60 1.52 23.88
CA ASP A 68 -10.07 0.24 23.40
C ASP A 68 -11.23 -0.62 22.87
N ALA A 69 -11.22 -0.92 21.58
CA ALA A 69 -12.18 -1.83 20.95
C ALA A 69 -11.66 -3.28 21.00
N ASP A 70 -11.60 -3.83 22.20
CA ASP A 70 -11.26 -5.23 22.49
C ASP A 70 -9.92 -5.69 21.86
N GLY A 71 -8.95 -4.78 21.72
CA GLY A 71 -7.64 -5.05 21.10
C GLY A 71 -7.64 -5.06 19.57
N TYR A 72 -8.75 -4.75 18.90
CA TYR A 72 -8.84 -4.65 17.44
C TYR A 72 -8.46 -3.26 16.91
N GLY A 73 -8.46 -2.25 17.74
CA GLY A 73 -8.12 -0.86 17.49
C GLY A 73 -8.62 0.00 18.60
N GLY A 74 -8.41 1.30 18.54
CA GLY A 74 -8.89 2.23 19.54
C GLY A 74 -8.50 3.66 19.21
N HIS A 75 -8.67 4.57 20.20
CA HIS A 75 -8.34 5.96 20.00
C HIS A 75 -7.89 6.67 21.29
N ILE A 76 -7.30 7.83 21.08
CA ILE A 76 -6.93 8.80 22.10
C ILE A 76 -7.67 10.09 21.78
N ASP A 77 -8.51 10.59 22.73
CA ASP A 77 -9.35 11.76 22.55
C ASP A 77 -8.85 12.95 23.37
N TYR A 78 -8.82 14.08 22.72
CA TYR A 78 -8.77 15.40 23.35
C TYR A 78 -10.16 16.02 23.20
N ASP A 79 -10.95 15.94 24.28
CA ASP A 79 -12.36 16.31 24.27
C ASP A 79 -12.60 17.76 23.86
N GLY A 80 -13.58 17.93 22.98
CA GLY A 80 -14.12 19.22 22.58
C GLY A 80 -15.18 19.74 23.52
N THR A 81 -15.54 21.01 23.36
CA THR A 81 -16.61 21.69 24.12
C THR A 81 -17.97 21.60 23.41
N GLU A 82 -18.00 21.20 22.17
CA GLU A 82 -19.18 21.08 21.30
C GLU A 82 -19.25 19.67 20.71
N ASP A 83 -20.34 19.33 20.06
CA ASP A 83 -20.49 18.08 19.33
C ASP A 83 -19.57 18.07 18.07
N GLY A 84 -19.18 16.87 17.66
CA GLY A 84 -18.34 16.62 16.47
C GLY A 84 -16.95 16.14 16.79
N VAL A 85 -16.35 15.43 15.83
CA VAL A 85 -15.04 14.81 15.95
C VAL A 85 -14.19 15.13 14.72
N VAL A 86 -12.94 15.52 14.95
CA VAL A 86 -11.88 15.64 13.94
C VAL A 86 -10.90 14.50 14.15
N GLY A 87 -10.63 13.72 13.09
CA GLY A 87 -9.83 12.50 13.17
C GLY A 87 -8.43 12.63 12.59
N VAL A 88 -7.46 12.02 13.28
CA VAL A 88 -6.21 11.56 12.68
C VAL A 88 -6.21 10.04 12.75
N ILE A 89 -5.93 9.37 11.62
CA ILE A 89 -6.02 7.92 11.54
C ILE A 89 -4.67 7.38 11.13
N GLY A 90 -3.98 6.74 12.05
CA GLY A 90 -2.71 6.08 11.77
C GLY A 90 -2.69 4.63 12.21
N HIS A 91 -1.58 3.93 11.97
CA HIS A 91 -1.45 2.53 12.35
C HIS A 91 -0.16 2.25 13.12
N LEU A 92 -0.15 1.14 13.83
CA LEU A 92 0.96 0.73 14.69
C LEU A 92 1.56 -0.61 14.29
N ASP A 93 0.90 -1.36 13.41
CA ASP A 93 1.47 -2.53 12.76
C ASP A 93 2.50 -2.13 11.71
N VAL A 94 3.35 -3.05 11.33
CA VAL A 94 4.43 -2.84 10.36
C VAL A 94 4.62 -4.08 9.50
N VAL A 95 5.10 -3.92 8.28
CA VAL A 95 5.54 -5.05 7.46
C VAL A 95 6.79 -5.72 8.05
N PRO A 96 7.06 -7.01 7.74
CA PRO A 96 8.30 -7.67 8.14
C PRO A 96 9.54 -6.88 7.73
N GLU A 97 10.57 -6.90 8.57
CA GLU A 97 11.79 -6.14 8.37
C GLU A 97 12.59 -6.56 7.13
N GLY A 98 12.59 -7.86 6.80
CA GLY A 98 13.46 -8.41 5.77
C GLY A 98 14.94 -8.41 6.16
N ASP A 99 15.81 -8.69 5.19
CA ASP A 99 17.25 -8.84 5.40
C ASP A 99 18.06 -7.60 4.94
N GLY A 100 19.29 -7.48 5.42
CA GLY A 100 20.28 -6.54 4.88
C GLY A 100 20.22 -5.13 5.45
N TRP A 101 19.75 -4.97 6.67
CA TRP A 101 19.78 -3.71 7.41
C TRP A 101 21.18 -3.35 7.89
N ASP A 102 21.51 -2.06 7.84
CA ASP A 102 22.76 -1.51 8.40
C ASP A 102 22.59 -1.15 9.90
N PHE A 103 21.38 -0.92 10.36
CA PHE A 103 20.97 -0.70 11.74
C PHE A 103 20.05 -1.82 12.20
N ASP A 104 19.91 -2.00 13.52
CA ASP A 104 18.88 -2.90 14.04
C ASP A 104 17.49 -2.37 13.64
N PRO A 105 16.67 -3.14 12.88
CA PRO A 105 15.36 -2.71 12.43
C PRO A 105 14.40 -2.35 13.57
N TYR A 106 14.65 -2.88 14.74
CA TYR A 106 13.87 -2.58 15.96
C TYR A 106 14.73 -1.88 17.04
N GLY A 107 15.81 -1.21 16.64
CA GLY A 107 16.68 -0.48 17.56
C GLY A 107 16.19 0.92 17.90
N GLY A 108 15.38 1.54 17.05
CA GLY A 108 14.96 2.94 17.23
C GLY A 108 16.14 3.92 17.37
N GLN A 109 17.27 3.60 16.74
CA GLN A 109 18.52 4.34 16.91
C GLN A 109 18.44 5.71 16.26
N ILE A 110 18.87 6.75 17.03
CA ILE A 110 19.02 8.10 16.50
C ILE A 110 20.47 8.30 16.10
N ALA A 111 20.72 8.43 14.80
CA ALA A 111 22.02 8.64 14.21
C ALA A 111 21.94 9.52 12.95
N ASP A 112 22.98 10.31 12.68
CA ASP A 112 23.12 11.12 11.47
C ASP A 112 21.92 12.02 11.14
N GLY A 113 21.18 12.47 12.19
CA GLY A 113 20.00 13.30 12.03
C GLY A 113 18.70 12.54 11.70
N TYR A 114 18.73 11.20 11.76
CA TYR A 114 17.57 10.33 11.51
C TYR A 114 17.26 9.45 12.71
N VAL A 115 16.00 9.04 12.81
CA VAL A 115 15.56 7.92 13.64
C VAL A 115 15.42 6.71 12.71
N HIS A 116 16.20 5.66 12.97
CA HIS A 116 16.25 4.45 12.15
C HIS A 116 15.42 3.35 12.78
N GLY A 117 14.60 2.68 11.97
CA GLY A 117 13.84 1.51 12.39
C GLY A 117 12.63 1.24 11.51
N ARG A 118 12.15 0.00 11.51
CA ARG A 118 10.91 -0.40 10.84
C ARG A 118 9.72 0.30 11.52
N GLY A 119 8.87 1.00 10.74
CA GLY A 119 7.79 1.84 11.23
C GLY A 119 8.21 3.30 11.50
N ALA A 120 9.46 3.67 11.24
CA ALA A 120 9.91 5.05 11.47
C ALA A 120 9.26 6.06 10.51
N ALA A 121 9.06 5.67 9.25
CA ALA A 121 8.38 6.47 8.24
C ALA A 121 6.91 6.04 8.07
N ASP A 122 6.62 4.76 8.26
CA ASP A 122 5.35 4.10 7.98
C ASP A 122 4.96 3.13 9.11
N ASP A 123 4.09 3.51 10.05
CA ASP A 123 3.45 4.81 10.28
C ASP A 123 3.67 5.31 11.73
N LYS A 124 4.48 4.58 12.57
CA LYS A 124 4.71 4.94 13.98
C LYS A 124 5.27 6.35 14.17
N GLY A 125 6.16 6.80 13.26
CA GLY A 125 6.71 8.16 13.31
C GLY A 125 5.63 9.21 13.15
N PRO A 126 4.86 9.21 12.06
CA PRO A 126 3.73 10.12 11.84
C PRO A 126 2.65 10.06 12.93
N VAL A 127 2.34 8.87 13.47
CA VAL A 127 1.43 8.71 14.63
C VAL A 127 1.99 9.43 15.86
N VAL A 128 3.28 9.27 16.15
CA VAL A 128 3.93 9.99 17.26
C VAL A 128 3.92 11.50 17.02
N ALA A 129 4.18 11.96 15.79
CA ALA A 129 4.11 13.38 15.45
C ALA A 129 2.70 13.95 15.70
N SER A 130 1.65 13.21 15.30
CA SER A 130 0.25 13.57 15.55
C SER A 130 -0.11 13.62 17.04
N PHE A 131 0.35 12.64 17.80
CA PHE A 131 0.18 12.63 19.25
C PHE A 131 0.83 13.83 19.94
N TYR A 132 2.08 14.17 19.56
CA TYR A 132 2.78 15.32 20.14
C TYR A 132 2.23 16.66 19.65
N ALA A 133 1.60 16.70 18.48
CA ALA A 133 0.80 17.85 18.03
C ALA A 133 -0.39 18.11 18.96
N MET A 134 -1.19 17.07 19.25
CA MET A 134 -2.30 17.14 20.22
C MET A 134 -1.80 17.56 21.63
N LYS A 135 -0.70 16.94 22.09
CA LYS A 135 -0.10 17.24 23.41
C LYS A 135 0.34 18.70 23.50
N ALA A 136 1.00 19.23 22.47
CA ALA A 136 1.46 20.63 22.46
C ALA A 136 0.28 21.62 22.46
N LEU A 137 -0.78 21.35 21.73
CA LEU A 137 -2.00 22.15 21.75
C LEU A 137 -2.60 22.21 23.16
N LYS A 138 -2.75 21.07 23.83
CA LYS A 138 -3.27 20.96 25.20
C LYS A 138 -2.38 21.70 26.22
N GLU A 139 -1.07 21.50 26.16
CA GLU A 139 -0.11 22.15 27.02
C GLU A 139 -0.04 23.66 26.82
N CYS A 140 -0.45 24.16 25.66
CA CYS A 140 -0.59 25.59 25.38
C CYS A 140 -1.95 26.16 25.76
N GLY A 141 -2.88 25.33 26.24
CA GLY A 141 -4.21 25.75 26.70
C GLY A 141 -5.21 25.96 25.56
N PHE A 142 -5.09 25.21 24.44
CA PHE A 142 -6.12 25.13 23.44
C PHE A 142 -7.33 24.42 24.04
N GLU A 143 -8.50 24.97 23.85
CA GLU A 143 -9.78 24.33 24.16
C GLU A 143 -10.48 24.08 22.83
N PRO A 144 -10.43 22.83 22.29
CA PRO A 144 -11.03 22.53 21.00
C PRO A 144 -12.55 22.62 21.09
N ALA A 145 -13.21 23.11 20.03
CA ALA A 145 -14.64 23.01 19.90
C ALA A 145 -15.05 21.56 19.62
N LYS A 146 -14.49 20.95 18.61
CA LYS A 146 -14.70 19.54 18.28
C LYS A 146 -13.64 18.66 18.95
N THR A 147 -14.03 17.47 19.37
CA THR A 147 -13.07 16.46 19.88
C THR A 147 -12.00 16.15 18.84
N ILE A 148 -10.74 16.19 19.22
CA ILE A 148 -9.62 15.72 18.38
C ILE A 148 -9.35 14.27 18.75
N ARG A 149 -9.49 13.36 17.79
CA ARG A 149 -9.33 11.93 17.96
C ARG A 149 -8.16 11.38 17.16
N LEU A 150 -7.18 10.79 17.85
CA LEU A 150 -6.13 9.99 17.22
C LEU A 150 -6.54 8.53 17.23
N ILE A 151 -6.93 8.00 16.07
CA ILE A 151 -7.32 6.61 15.86
C ILE A 151 -6.08 5.77 15.59
N LEU A 152 -5.99 4.63 16.27
CA LEU A 152 -4.87 3.71 16.23
C LEU A 152 -5.32 2.40 15.56
N GLY A 153 -5.00 2.23 14.29
CA GLY A 153 -5.16 0.99 13.54
C GLY A 153 -4.07 -0.02 13.88
N LEU A 154 -4.35 -1.30 13.69
CA LEU A 154 -3.49 -2.39 14.12
C LEU A 154 -3.24 -3.46 13.06
N ASP A 155 -3.81 -3.29 11.87
CA ASP A 155 -3.73 -4.25 10.75
C ASP A 155 -3.85 -3.54 9.38
N GLU A 156 -3.28 -2.33 9.26
CA GLU A 156 -3.29 -1.56 8.00
C GLU A 156 -2.58 -2.32 6.88
N GLU A 157 -1.44 -2.87 7.20
CA GLU A 157 -0.55 -3.60 6.29
C GLU A 157 -1.10 -4.98 5.87
N THR A 158 -2.31 -5.33 6.35
CA THR A 158 -2.93 -6.63 6.09
C THR A 158 -4.38 -6.49 5.62
N ASN A 159 -5.35 -6.90 6.44
CA ASN A 159 -6.74 -7.13 5.99
C ASN A 159 -7.74 -6.06 6.44
N TRP A 160 -7.36 -5.11 7.29
CA TRP A 160 -8.23 -4.07 7.89
C TRP A 160 -9.41 -4.63 8.71
N ASN A 161 -9.27 -5.83 9.23
CA ASN A 161 -10.28 -6.45 10.09
C ASN A 161 -10.46 -5.66 11.40
N GLY A 162 -9.35 -5.13 11.92
CA GLY A 162 -9.32 -4.29 13.11
C GLY A 162 -10.07 -2.98 12.91
N MET A 163 -9.79 -2.29 11.81
CA MET A 163 -10.48 -1.03 11.50
C MET A 163 -11.99 -1.25 11.34
N ARG A 164 -12.43 -2.31 10.64
CA ARG A 164 -13.87 -2.64 10.52
C ARG A 164 -14.50 -2.90 11.88
N TYR A 165 -13.82 -3.68 12.74
CA TYR A 165 -14.29 -3.97 14.09
C TYR A 165 -14.42 -2.70 14.94
N TYR A 166 -13.43 -1.81 14.85
CA TYR A 166 -13.42 -0.52 15.54
C TYR A 166 -14.61 0.36 15.11
N LEU A 167 -14.83 0.51 13.79
CA LEU A 167 -15.91 1.34 13.24
C LEU A 167 -17.31 0.87 13.67
N GLU A 168 -17.54 -0.44 13.77
CA GLU A 168 -18.81 -1.00 14.23
C GLU A 168 -19.11 -0.68 15.71
N ARG A 169 -18.10 -0.34 16.50
CA ARG A 169 -18.21 -0.13 17.96
C ARG A 169 -18.03 1.33 18.38
N THR A 170 -17.70 2.18 17.46
CA THR A 170 -17.50 3.60 17.71
C THR A 170 -18.62 4.39 17.03
N PRO A 171 -19.62 4.87 17.79
CA PRO A 171 -20.79 5.54 17.21
C PRO A 171 -20.47 6.93 16.62
N ASP A 172 -19.53 7.64 17.23
CA ASP A 172 -19.18 9.02 16.87
C ASP A 172 -17.90 9.00 16.02
N LEU A 173 -18.07 8.84 14.70
CA LEU A 173 -16.95 8.85 13.75
C LEU A 173 -16.54 10.29 13.41
N PRO A 174 -15.26 10.50 13.02
CA PRO A 174 -14.81 11.80 12.53
C PRO A 174 -15.65 12.33 11.37
N GLU A 175 -16.04 13.60 11.45
CA GLU A 175 -16.71 14.34 10.38
C GLU A 175 -15.74 14.80 9.29
N ALA A 176 -14.49 15.01 9.67
CA ALA A 176 -13.37 15.37 8.81
C ALA A 176 -12.05 14.98 9.47
N GLY A 177 -11.01 14.81 8.66
CA GLY A 177 -9.69 14.50 9.19
C GLY A 177 -8.71 14.06 8.14
N PHE A 178 -7.62 13.43 8.60
CA PHE A 178 -6.59 12.94 7.72
C PHE A 178 -5.89 11.70 8.26
N THR A 179 -5.27 10.94 7.34
CA THR A 179 -4.27 9.94 7.69
C THR A 179 -2.87 10.48 7.36
N PRO A 180 -1.89 10.33 8.26
CA PRO A 180 -0.51 10.78 8.04
C PRO A 180 0.35 9.75 7.29
N ASP A 181 -0.26 8.78 6.63
CA ASP A 181 0.34 7.59 6.06
C ASP A 181 0.44 7.67 4.54
N ALA A 182 1.07 8.72 4.00
CA ALA A 182 1.27 8.91 2.56
C ALA A 182 2.24 10.07 2.24
N ASP A 183 1.94 10.80 1.17
CA ASP A 183 2.72 11.92 0.67
C ASP A 183 2.07 13.28 0.97
N PHE A 184 2.89 14.32 1.11
CA PHE A 184 2.43 15.69 0.94
C PHE A 184 2.37 16.07 -0.56
N PRO A 185 1.49 17.07 -0.91
CA PRO A 185 0.71 17.92 -0.01
C PRO A 185 -0.56 17.25 0.58
N VAL A 186 -1.58 17.07 -0.18
CA VAL A 186 -2.84 16.41 0.21
C VAL A 186 -3.16 15.39 -0.88
N ILE A 187 -3.37 14.16 -0.50
CA ILE A 187 -3.95 13.15 -1.38
C ILE A 187 -5.45 13.15 -1.14
N ARG A 188 -6.18 13.75 -2.09
CA ARG A 188 -7.63 13.93 -2.01
C ARG A 188 -8.42 12.75 -2.56
N ALA A 189 -7.74 11.93 -3.40
CA ALA A 189 -8.38 10.84 -4.08
C ALA A 189 -7.44 9.64 -4.21
N GLU A 190 -8.00 8.45 -4.11
CA GLU A 190 -7.30 7.19 -4.27
C GLU A 190 -8.08 6.30 -5.23
N MET A 191 -7.39 5.74 -6.23
CA MET A 191 -8.00 4.85 -7.22
C MET A 191 -8.58 3.60 -6.58
N GLY A 192 -9.66 3.06 -7.14
CA GLY A 192 -10.20 1.78 -6.70
C GLY A 192 -9.19 0.64 -6.88
N ILE A 193 -9.26 -0.37 -6.02
CA ILE A 193 -8.34 -1.51 -6.03
C ILE A 193 -9.14 -2.80 -6.21
N LEU A 194 -8.73 -3.63 -7.18
CA LEU A 194 -9.22 -4.99 -7.33
C LEU A 194 -8.05 -5.97 -7.28
N VAL A 195 -8.24 -7.06 -6.54
CA VAL A 195 -7.39 -8.25 -6.63
C VAL A 195 -8.30 -9.44 -6.93
N PHE A 196 -7.93 -10.22 -7.92
CA PHE A 196 -8.65 -11.41 -8.31
C PHE A 196 -7.77 -12.39 -9.05
N ASP A 197 -8.19 -13.65 -9.10
CA ASP A 197 -7.55 -14.68 -9.88
C ASP A 197 -8.33 -14.93 -11.18
N ILE A 198 -7.63 -14.91 -12.33
CA ILE A 198 -8.11 -15.52 -13.57
C ILE A 198 -7.75 -17.00 -13.52
N VAL A 199 -8.75 -17.88 -13.65
CA VAL A 199 -8.58 -19.33 -13.55
C VAL A 199 -8.93 -20.02 -14.85
N ALA A 200 -8.07 -20.93 -15.30
CA ALA A 200 -8.23 -21.72 -16.52
C ALA A 200 -8.02 -23.20 -16.25
N LYS A 201 -8.82 -24.05 -16.89
CA LYS A 201 -8.59 -25.51 -16.93
C LYS A 201 -7.74 -25.83 -18.16
N LEU A 202 -6.69 -26.61 -17.98
CA LEU A 202 -5.77 -27.06 -19.02
C LEU A 202 -5.91 -28.56 -19.20
N PRO A 203 -6.87 -29.04 -20.00
CA PRO A 203 -7.10 -30.48 -20.21
C PRO A 203 -5.86 -31.15 -20.80
N LYS A 204 -5.50 -32.33 -20.29
CA LYS A 204 -4.34 -33.08 -20.77
C LYS A 204 -4.56 -33.58 -22.17
N SER A 205 -3.60 -33.36 -23.07
CA SER A 205 -3.57 -33.97 -24.40
C SER A 205 -2.95 -35.37 -24.36
N LYS A 206 -3.34 -36.22 -25.29
CA LYS A 206 -2.77 -37.57 -25.50
C LYS A 206 -1.66 -37.47 -26.57
N GLY A 207 -0.52 -38.10 -26.29
CA GLY A 207 0.58 -38.14 -27.27
C GLY A 207 1.94 -38.01 -26.66
N LYS A 208 2.92 -37.63 -27.47
CA LYS A 208 4.30 -37.35 -27.08
C LYS A 208 4.74 -36.03 -27.71
N GLY A 209 5.37 -35.17 -26.96
CA GLY A 209 5.85 -33.87 -27.41
C GLY A 209 6.36 -33.04 -26.24
N LEU A 210 6.44 -31.74 -26.42
CA LEU A 210 6.83 -30.79 -25.41
C LEU A 210 5.64 -30.51 -24.48
N GLU A 211 5.84 -30.69 -23.19
CA GLU A 211 4.84 -30.46 -22.15
C GLU A 211 5.32 -29.38 -21.19
N LEU A 212 4.44 -28.45 -20.82
CA LEU A 212 4.64 -27.55 -19.67
C LEU A 212 4.20 -28.30 -18.40
N SER A 213 5.16 -28.62 -17.55
CA SER A 213 4.92 -29.33 -16.29
C SER A 213 4.47 -28.41 -15.17
N SER A 214 5.12 -27.26 -15.08
CA SER A 214 4.78 -26.22 -14.09
C SER A 214 5.27 -24.86 -14.56
N LEU A 215 4.59 -23.81 -14.09
CA LEU A 215 5.03 -22.43 -14.19
C LEU A 215 4.75 -21.77 -12.85
N ALA A 216 5.69 -20.96 -12.38
CA ALA A 216 5.52 -20.14 -11.20
C ALA A 216 6.24 -18.81 -11.40
N GLY A 217 5.59 -17.70 -11.04
CA GLY A 217 6.17 -16.36 -11.08
C GLY A 217 5.48 -15.42 -10.10
N GLY A 218 6.25 -14.49 -9.55
CA GLY A 218 5.78 -13.50 -8.60
C GLY A 218 5.47 -14.05 -7.20
N THR A 219 5.45 -13.14 -6.22
CA THR A 219 5.22 -13.46 -4.79
C THR A 219 4.04 -12.71 -4.19
N ALA A 220 3.70 -11.53 -4.72
CA ALA A 220 2.63 -10.67 -4.23
C ALA A 220 1.78 -10.12 -5.40
N ALA A 221 0.48 -9.93 -5.17
CA ALA A 221 -0.43 -9.38 -6.18
C ALA A 221 -0.08 -7.93 -6.56
N ASN A 222 0.29 -7.13 -5.57
CA ASN A 222 0.60 -5.70 -5.70
C ASN A 222 2.07 -5.40 -6.05
N ALA A 223 2.81 -6.36 -6.56
CA ALA A 223 4.18 -6.18 -7.03
C ALA A 223 4.34 -6.62 -8.49
N VAL A 224 5.22 -5.96 -9.23
CA VAL A 224 5.69 -6.43 -10.55
C VAL A 224 6.66 -7.58 -10.30
N PRO A 225 6.40 -8.79 -10.86
CA PRO A 225 7.28 -9.94 -10.66
C PRO A 225 8.68 -9.71 -11.25
N ASP A 226 9.70 -9.84 -10.43
CA ASP A 226 11.11 -9.81 -10.85
C ASP A 226 11.68 -11.18 -11.19
N PHE A 227 10.92 -12.24 -10.93
CA PHE A 227 11.32 -13.62 -11.24
C PHE A 227 10.13 -14.47 -11.66
N ALA A 228 10.35 -15.29 -12.71
CA ALA A 228 9.42 -16.33 -13.13
C ALA A 228 10.20 -17.55 -13.67
N ARG A 229 9.60 -18.73 -13.56
CA ARG A 229 10.19 -19.97 -14.07
C ARG A 229 9.13 -20.91 -14.63
N ALA A 230 9.53 -21.71 -15.61
CA ALA A 230 8.74 -22.81 -16.17
C ALA A 230 9.58 -24.08 -16.26
N VAL A 231 8.96 -25.24 -16.02
CA VAL A 231 9.61 -26.54 -16.18
C VAL A 231 8.95 -27.27 -17.34
N LEU A 232 9.77 -27.65 -18.33
CA LEU A 232 9.34 -28.33 -19.54
C LEU A 232 9.82 -29.77 -19.54
N TYR A 233 8.99 -30.67 -20.09
CA TYR A 233 9.38 -32.05 -20.40
C TYR A 233 9.15 -32.36 -21.87
N GLU A 234 10.18 -32.94 -22.54
CA GLU A 234 10.08 -33.41 -23.88
C GLU A 234 9.93 -34.96 -23.89
N THR A 235 8.76 -35.43 -24.27
CA THR A 235 8.39 -36.85 -24.19
C THR A 235 8.47 -37.59 -25.51
N SER A 236 8.70 -36.90 -26.64
CA SER A 236 8.88 -37.50 -28.00
C SER A 236 10.32 -37.99 -28.26
N GLY A 237 11.28 -37.64 -27.38
CA GLY A 237 12.71 -37.91 -27.54
C GLY A 237 13.47 -36.80 -28.25
N GLY A 238 12.84 -35.63 -28.43
CA GLY A 238 13.49 -34.40 -28.88
C GLY A 238 14.51 -33.91 -27.90
N LYS A 239 15.41 -33.02 -28.36
CA LYS A 239 16.41 -32.37 -27.55
C LYS A 239 16.03 -30.93 -27.22
N TYR A 240 16.50 -30.45 -26.08
CA TYR A 240 16.28 -29.05 -25.63
C TYR A 240 17.17 -28.00 -26.29
N ASP A 241 18.06 -28.42 -27.22
CA ASP A 241 19.04 -27.50 -27.82
C ASP A 241 18.38 -26.32 -28.55
N LEU A 242 17.33 -26.60 -29.33
CA LEU A 242 16.55 -25.57 -30.05
C LEU A 242 15.87 -24.58 -29.08
N ILE A 243 15.42 -25.05 -27.91
CA ILE A 243 14.81 -24.18 -26.89
C ILE A 243 15.87 -23.28 -26.27
N ARG A 244 17.08 -23.83 -26.03
CA ARG A 244 18.21 -23.05 -25.51
C ARG A 244 18.70 -21.99 -26.51
N GLU A 245 18.77 -22.35 -27.80
CA GLU A 245 19.12 -21.41 -28.86
C GLU A 245 18.06 -20.29 -28.94
N ALA A 246 16.78 -20.62 -28.98
CA ALA A 246 15.70 -19.64 -28.99
C ALA A 246 15.73 -18.72 -27.75
N ALA A 247 16.08 -19.24 -26.56
CA ALA A 247 16.26 -18.43 -25.36
C ALA A 247 17.44 -17.47 -25.47
N ALA A 248 18.56 -17.92 -26.02
CA ALA A 248 19.72 -17.07 -26.27
C ALA A 248 19.43 -15.98 -27.32
N ASP A 249 18.74 -16.33 -28.38
CA ASP A 249 18.32 -15.38 -29.42
C ASP A 249 17.38 -14.29 -28.84
N CYS A 250 16.46 -14.68 -27.95
CA CYS A 250 15.60 -13.71 -27.27
C CYS A 250 16.38 -12.81 -26.31
N ALA A 251 17.32 -13.37 -25.56
CA ALA A 251 18.19 -12.60 -24.68
C ALA A 251 19.00 -11.54 -25.47
N GLU A 252 19.55 -11.92 -26.61
CA GLU A 252 20.30 -11.00 -27.48
C GLU A 252 19.38 -9.95 -28.14
N ALA A 253 18.22 -10.37 -28.69
CA ALA A 253 17.36 -9.49 -29.48
C ALA A 253 16.60 -8.47 -28.63
N TYR A 254 16.19 -8.85 -27.40
CA TYR A 254 15.31 -8.04 -26.53
C TYR A 254 15.98 -7.58 -25.24
N GLY A 255 17.22 -8.02 -24.96
CA GLY A 255 17.91 -7.72 -23.70
C GLY A 255 17.29 -8.42 -22.49
N TRP A 256 16.55 -9.53 -22.69
CA TRP A 256 15.90 -10.25 -21.60
C TRP A 256 16.90 -11.17 -20.86
N ASP A 257 16.81 -11.21 -19.55
CA ASP A 257 17.60 -12.16 -18.74
C ASP A 257 16.83 -13.50 -18.66
N ILE A 258 17.04 -14.32 -19.69
CA ILE A 258 16.48 -15.68 -19.80
C ILE A 258 17.60 -16.70 -19.66
N SER A 259 17.42 -17.69 -18.81
CA SER A 259 18.36 -18.77 -18.60
C SER A 259 17.69 -20.14 -18.66
N CYS A 260 18.42 -21.16 -19.13
CA CYS A 260 17.95 -22.53 -19.28
C CYS A 260 18.85 -23.50 -18.52
N LYS A 261 18.26 -24.26 -17.58
CA LYS A 261 18.97 -25.24 -16.75
C LYS A 261 18.32 -26.63 -16.85
N GLY A 262 19.10 -27.69 -17.00
CA GLY A 262 18.58 -29.06 -16.93
C GLY A 262 18.15 -29.40 -15.49
N VAL A 263 16.92 -29.93 -15.32
CA VAL A 263 16.36 -30.35 -14.04
C VAL A 263 15.81 -31.77 -14.20
N GLY A 264 16.55 -32.75 -13.69
CA GLY A 264 16.22 -34.16 -13.92
C GLY A 264 16.20 -34.53 -15.42
N LYS A 265 15.03 -34.94 -15.92
CA LYS A 265 14.79 -35.18 -17.37
C LYS A 265 14.19 -33.96 -18.09
N GLY A 266 13.92 -32.89 -17.37
CA GLY A 266 13.30 -31.67 -17.88
C GLY A 266 14.27 -30.54 -18.12
N LEU A 267 13.73 -29.43 -18.64
CA LEU A 267 14.41 -28.16 -18.82
C LEU A 267 13.66 -27.11 -18.01
N GLU A 268 14.33 -26.46 -17.07
CA GLU A 268 13.86 -25.26 -16.41
C GLU A 268 14.27 -24.04 -17.23
N ILE A 269 13.31 -23.16 -17.48
CA ILE A 269 13.49 -21.83 -18.06
C ILE A 269 13.22 -20.84 -16.93
N SER A 270 14.18 -19.97 -16.67
CA SER A 270 14.05 -18.91 -15.65
C SER A 270 14.25 -17.57 -16.30
N VAL A 271 13.41 -16.62 -15.89
CA VAL A 271 13.44 -15.23 -16.35
C VAL A 271 13.61 -14.32 -15.14
N ARG A 272 14.53 -13.36 -15.28
CA ARG A 272 14.65 -12.24 -14.33
C ARG A 272 14.12 -10.97 -14.97
N GLY A 273 13.28 -10.28 -14.23
CA GLY A 273 12.74 -8.98 -14.56
C GLY A 273 13.27 -7.89 -13.63
N LYS A 274 12.42 -6.91 -13.36
CA LYS A 274 12.70 -5.81 -12.43
C LYS A 274 11.46 -5.57 -11.57
N ALA A 275 11.60 -5.66 -10.24
CA ALA A 275 10.52 -5.35 -9.31
C ALA A 275 10.13 -3.87 -9.36
N ALA A 276 8.85 -3.62 -9.17
CA ALA A 276 8.26 -2.32 -8.92
C ALA A 276 6.94 -2.50 -8.15
N HIS A 277 6.40 -1.42 -7.61
CA HIS A 277 5.06 -1.46 -7.02
C HIS A 277 4.00 -1.68 -8.10
N GLY A 278 2.96 -2.47 -7.81
CA GLY A 278 1.91 -2.82 -8.79
C GLY A 278 1.06 -1.64 -9.28
N ALA A 279 1.07 -0.52 -8.56
CA ALA A 279 0.46 0.73 -9.01
C ALA A 279 1.32 1.50 -10.03
N HIS A 280 2.61 1.15 -10.16
CA HIS A 280 3.56 1.76 -11.09
C HIS A 280 4.33 0.69 -11.88
N PRO A 281 3.61 -0.18 -12.62
CA PRO A 281 4.24 -1.29 -13.33
C PRO A 281 5.18 -0.84 -14.45
N GLU A 282 5.05 0.37 -14.95
CA GLU A 282 5.93 1.00 -15.94
C GLU A 282 7.37 1.19 -15.45
N LEU A 283 7.59 1.21 -14.13
CA LEU A 283 8.92 1.31 -13.52
C LEU A 283 9.63 -0.05 -13.40
N GLY A 284 8.89 -1.14 -13.65
CA GLY A 284 9.36 -2.52 -13.55
C GLY A 284 9.54 -3.20 -14.90
N ALA A 285 9.84 -4.51 -14.84
CA ALA A 285 9.83 -5.42 -15.99
C ALA A 285 9.25 -6.76 -15.53
N ASN A 286 8.02 -7.06 -15.94
CA ASN A 286 7.28 -8.22 -15.47
C ASN A 286 7.87 -9.53 -16.05
N ALA A 287 8.52 -10.32 -15.18
CA ALA A 287 9.15 -11.59 -15.56
C ALA A 287 8.15 -12.63 -16.07
N ILE A 288 6.89 -12.57 -15.61
CA ILE A 288 5.82 -13.46 -16.11
C ILE A 288 5.52 -13.13 -17.56
N SER A 289 5.34 -11.86 -17.92
CA SER A 289 5.07 -11.44 -19.31
C SER A 289 6.21 -11.82 -20.25
N ILE A 290 7.45 -11.63 -19.82
CA ILE A 290 8.63 -12.04 -20.58
C ILE A 290 8.65 -13.56 -20.79
N LEU A 291 8.38 -14.34 -19.72
CA LEU A 291 8.32 -15.80 -19.79
C LEU A 291 7.21 -16.26 -20.72
N MET A 292 6.00 -15.72 -20.63
CA MET A 292 4.85 -16.07 -21.47
C MET A 292 5.10 -15.75 -22.95
N GLU A 293 5.69 -14.60 -23.25
CA GLU A 293 6.08 -14.22 -24.62
C GLU A 293 7.10 -15.24 -25.19
N PHE A 294 8.08 -15.66 -24.38
CA PHE A 294 9.01 -16.72 -24.79
C PHE A 294 8.31 -18.06 -25.01
N LEU A 295 7.44 -18.48 -24.08
CA LEU A 295 6.69 -19.75 -24.20
C LEU A 295 5.77 -19.77 -25.43
N GLY A 296 5.24 -18.64 -25.85
CA GLY A 296 4.43 -18.50 -27.06
C GLY A 296 5.16 -18.87 -28.38
N ARG A 297 6.49 -18.95 -28.34
CA ARG A 297 7.34 -19.34 -29.45
C ARG A 297 7.55 -20.86 -29.53
N LEU A 298 7.06 -21.60 -28.51
CA LEU A 298 7.21 -23.06 -28.41
C LEU A 298 5.93 -23.77 -28.84
N ASN A 299 6.08 -24.96 -29.41
CA ASN A 299 4.95 -25.81 -29.80
C ASN A 299 4.70 -26.84 -28.70
N PHE A 300 3.67 -26.63 -27.88
CA PHE A 300 3.29 -27.59 -26.85
C PHE A 300 2.40 -28.72 -27.41
N LEU A 301 2.53 -29.91 -26.82
CA LEU A 301 1.64 -31.04 -27.07
C LEU A 301 0.21 -30.77 -26.61
N ASN A 302 0.06 -30.00 -25.55
CA ASN A 302 -1.22 -29.71 -24.91
C ASN A 302 -1.84 -28.45 -25.50
N ASP A 303 -2.93 -28.59 -26.26
CA ASP A 303 -3.66 -27.46 -26.85
C ASP A 303 -4.11 -26.45 -25.77
N GLY A 304 -4.60 -26.96 -24.61
CA GLY A 304 -5.00 -26.05 -23.50
C GLY A 304 -3.86 -25.22 -22.94
N VAL A 305 -2.61 -25.74 -22.96
CA VAL A 305 -1.42 -24.93 -22.59
C VAL A 305 -1.11 -23.90 -23.66
N THR A 306 -1.19 -24.31 -24.93
CA THR A 306 -0.99 -23.43 -26.10
C THR A 306 -2.03 -22.28 -26.05
N ASP A 307 -3.30 -22.62 -25.87
CA ASP A 307 -4.39 -21.64 -25.79
C ASP A 307 -4.21 -20.66 -24.62
N PHE A 308 -3.78 -21.16 -23.45
CA PHE A 308 -3.54 -20.31 -22.29
C PHE A 308 -2.35 -19.36 -22.50
N VAL A 309 -1.25 -19.83 -23.07
CA VAL A 309 -0.08 -18.99 -23.38
C VAL A 309 -0.44 -17.95 -24.44
N ASN A 310 -1.18 -18.35 -25.48
CA ASN A 310 -1.67 -17.43 -26.52
C ASN A 310 -2.64 -16.40 -25.94
N PHE A 311 -3.61 -16.84 -25.11
CA PHE A 311 -4.52 -15.93 -24.39
C PHE A 311 -3.73 -14.87 -23.63
N TYR A 312 -2.73 -15.29 -22.83
CA TYR A 312 -1.90 -14.34 -22.09
C TYR A 312 -1.23 -13.32 -23.01
N ASN A 313 -0.56 -13.78 -24.06
CA ASN A 313 0.21 -12.92 -24.96
C ASN A 313 -0.67 -12.01 -25.80
N GLU A 314 -1.85 -12.45 -26.22
CA GLU A 314 -2.79 -11.68 -27.03
C GLU A 314 -3.63 -10.71 -26.21
N ARG A 315 -4.10 -11.14 -25.02
CA ARG A 315 -5.07 -10.40 -24.22
C ARG A 315 -4.48 -9.66 -23.01
N ILE A 316 -3.24 -9.99 -22.62
CA ILE A 316 -2.52 -9.36 -21.52
C ILE A 316 -1.15 -8.87 -22.02
N GLY A 317 -0.18 -9.78 -22.18
CA GLY A 317 1.17 -9.48 -22.67
C GLY A 317 1.88 -8.43 -21.80
N PHE A 318 2.21 -7.31 -22.41
CA PHE A 318 2.83 -6.15 -21.77
C PHE A 318 1.88 -4.94 -21.65
N ASP A 319 0.57 -5.15 -21.81
CA ASP A 319 -0.43 -4.12 -21.65
C ASP A 319 -0.59 -3.77 -20.16
N LEU A 320 -0.34 -2.51 -19.82
CA LEU A 320 -0.40 -2.00 -18.46
C LEU A 320 -1.72 -1.28 -18.14
N HIS A 321 -2.65 -1.20 -19.11
CA HIS A 321 -3.89 -0.43 -18.97
C HIS A 321 -5.15 -1.25 -19.24
N GLY A 322 -5.01 -2.55 -19.47
CA GLY A 322 -6.14 -3.46 -19.69
C GLY A 322 -6.89 -3.26 -21.01
N GLU A 323 -6.25 -2.62 -22.01
CA GLU A 323 -6.85 -2.38 -23.33
C GLU A 323 -7.18 -3.68 -24.04
N ARG A 324 -6.26 -4.66 -23.99
CA ARG A 324 -6.38 -5.95 -24.70
C ARG A 324 -7.35 -6.91 -24.02
N ILE A 325 -7.48 -6.84 -22.69
CA ILE A 325 -8.38 -7.69 -21.90
C ILE A 325 -9.76 -7.05 -21.72
N GLY A 326 -9.97 -5.86 -22.26
CA GLY A 326 -11.29 -5.22 -22.35
C GLY A 326 -11.72 -4.43 -21.12
N CYS A 327 -10.81 -4.05 -20.22
CA CYS A 327 -11.14 -3.29 -19.02
C CYS A 327 -10.49 -1.90 -18.95
N ALA A 328 -10.00 -1.36 -20.08
CA ALA A 328 -9.41 -0.04 -20.12
C ALA A 328 -10.45 1.04 -19.75
N LEU A 329 -10.11 1.83 -18.75
CA LEU A 329 -10.88 2.97 -18.27
C LEU A 329 -9.93 4.14 -18.02
N GLU A 330 -10.45 5.37 -18.18
CA GLU A 330 -9.65 6.58 -17.96
C GLU A 330 -10.58 7.71 -17.50
N ASP A 331 -10.12 8.53 -16.55
CA ASP A 331 -10.76 9.78 -16.20
C ASP A 331 -9.74 10.93 -16.08
N GLU A 332 -10.24 12.17 -16.00
CA GLU A 332 -9.42 13.37 -15.92
C GLU A 332 -8.68 13.46 -14.56
N ALA A 333 -9.28 12.96 -13.50
CA ALA A 333 -8.77 13.10 -12.14
C ALA A 333 -7.63 12.12 -11.83
N SER A 334 -7.81 10.84 -12.19
CA SER A 334 -6.88 9.75 -11.83
C SER A 334 -6.16 9.12 -13.01
N GLY A 335 -6.50 9.53 -14.24
CA GLY A 335 -5.87 9.01 -15.47
C GLY A 335 -6.34 7.59 -15.81
N LYS A 336 -5.44 6.81 -16.39
CA LYS A 336 -5.74 5.47 -16.90
C LYS A 336 -5.76 4.41 -15.80
N LEU A 337 -6.62 3.41 -16.00
CA LEU A 337 -6.55 2.15 -15.26
C LEU A 337 -5.13 1.56 -15.34
N VAL A 338 -4.66 1.01 -14.20
CA VAL A 338 -3.39 0.28 -14.12
C VAL A 338 -3.66 -1.21 -13.94
N PHE A 339 -3.04 -2.04 -14.78
CA PHE A 339 -3.20 -3.49 -14.82
C PHE A 339 -1.86 -4.19 -14.55
N ASN A 340 -1.79 -5.01 -13.51
CA ASN A 340 -0.60 -5.78 -13.18
C ASN A 340 -0.94 -7.26 -12.93
N VAL A 341 -0.24 -8.18 -13.58
CA VAL A 341 -0.23 -9.60 -13.22
C VAL A 341 0.87 -9.80 -12.18
N GLY A 342 0.49 -9.91 -10.92
CA GLY A 342 1.43 -10.04 -9.80
C GLY A 342 1.90 -11.46 -9.56
N LYS A 343 1.06 -12.49 -9.90
CA LYS A 343 1.44 -13.91 -9.78
C LYS A 343 0.91 -14.73 -10.95
N ALA A 344 1.64 -15.77 -11.30
CA ALA A 344 1.18 -16.79 -12.23
C ALA A 344 1.58 -18.19 -11.76
N GLU A 345 0.65 -19.13 -11.85
CA GLU A 345 0.85 -20.53 -11.48
C GLU A 345 0.22 -21.43 -12.56
N VAL A 346 0.97 -22.44 -13.00
CA VAL A 346 0.44 -23.54 -13.81
C VAL A 346 0.89 -24.84 -13.17
N ASP A 347 -0.05 -25.69 -12.81
CA ASP A 347 0.19 -27.01 -12.23
C ASP A 347 -0.96 -27.98 -12.57
N LYS A 348 -0.61 -29.23 -12.93
CA LYS A 348 -1.51 -30.40 -13.06
C LYS A 348 -2.80 -30.19 -13.85
N GLY A 349 -2.78 -29.32 -14.85
CA GLY A 349 -3.93 -29.11 -15.73
C GLY A 349 -4.84 -27.96 -15.29
N ALA A 350 -4.31 -27.03 -14.51
CA ALA A 350 -4.93 -25.76 -14.18
C ALA A 350 -3.91 -24.62 -14.31
N ALA A 351 -4.40 -23.44 -14.62
CA ALA A 351 -3.63 -22.21 -14.59
C ALA A 351 -4.35 -21.15 -13.77
N LYS A 352 -3.58 -20.32 -13.11
CA LYS A 352 -4.05 -19.21 -12.29
C LYS A 352 -3.16 -17.99 -12.51
N LEU A 353 -3.76 -16.84 -12.76
CA LEU A 353 -3.11 -15.53 -12.80
C LEU A 353 -3.73 -14.66 -11.72
N THR A 354 -2.93 -14.21 -10.75
CA THR A 354 -3.39 -13.21 -9.78
C THR A 354 -3.14 -11.83 -10.34
N VAL A 355 -4.22 -11.09 -10.50
CA VAL A 355 -4.25 -9.75 -11.11
C VAL A 355 -4.52 -8.70 -10.02
N ASN A 356 -3.79 -7.59 -10.08
CA ASN A 356 -4.04 -6.39 -9.30
C ASN A 356 -4.34 -5.23 -10.24
N ILE A 357 -5.48 -4.60 -10.03
CA ILE A 357 -5.93 -3.45 -10.82
C ILE A 357 -6.06 -2.22 -9.93
N ARG A 358 -5.67 -1.06 -10.48
CA ARG A 358 -6.07 0.26 -9.99
C ARG A 358 -7.00 0.86 -11.02
N TYR A 359 -8.25 1.14 -10.66
CA TYR A 359 -9.24 1.69 -11.58
C TYR A 359 -9.60 3.14 -11.21
N PRO A 360 -9.97 3.96 -12.23
CA PRO A 360 -10.25 5.39 -12.05
C PRO A 360 -11.29 5.68 -10.97
N VAL A 361 -11.15 6.82 -10.31
CA VAL A 361 -12.03 7.21 -9.18
C VAL A 361 -13.48 7.41 -9.58
N SER A 362 -13.76 7.72 -10.84
CA SER A 362 -15.11 7.88 -11.39
C SER A 362 -15.77 6.56 -11.80
N ALA A 363 -15.03 5.42 -11.76
CA ALA A 363 -15.50 4.13 -12.23
C ALA A 363 -15.86 3.18 -11.08
N GLY A 364 -16.52 2.07 -11.41
CA GLY A 364 -16.84 0.99 -10.47
C GLY A 364 -16.15 -0.32 -10.82
N GLY A 365 -15.85 -1.14 -9.80
CA GLY A 365 -15.22 -2.45 -9.99
C GLY A 365 -16.04 -3.39 -10.88
N GLU A 366 -17.38 -3.32 -10.82
CA GLU A 366 -18.25 -4.14 -11.69
C GLU A 366 -18.09 -3.81 -13.19
N GLU A 367 -17.77 -2.56 -13.55
CA GLU A 367 -17.47 -2.17 -14.94
C GLU A 367 -16.18 -2.84 -15.43
N VAL A 368 -15.15 -2.84 -14.58
CA VAL A 368 -13.88 -3.54 -14.85
C VAL A 368 -14.12 -5.04 -15.06
N TYR A 369 -14.87 -5.68 -14.14
CA TYR A 369 -15.17 -7.10 -14.26
C TYR A 369 -16.00 -7.43 -15.51
N ALA A 370 -16.98 -6.60 -15.86
CA ALA A 370 -17.81 -6.81 -17.03
C ALA A 370 -17.00 -6.82 -18.33
N GLY A 371 -16.03 -5.91 -18.48
CA GLY A 371 -15.14 -5.87 -19.62
C GLY A 371 -14.26 -7.12 -19.71
N ILE A 372 -13.63 -7.51 -18.61
CA ILE A 372 -12.77 -8.71 -18.56
C ILE A 372 -13.57 -9.99 -18.86
N MET A 373 -14.75 -10.13 -18.27
CA MET A 373 -15.58 -11.34 -18.46
C MET A 373 -15.99 -11.57 -19.91
N GLN A 374 -16.25 -10.49 -20.68
CA GLN A 374 -16.53 -10.64 -22.12
C GLN A 374 -15.40 -11.35 -22.87
N VAL A 375 -14.14 -11.03 -22.51
CA VAL A 375 -12.97 -11.67 -23.12
C VAL A 375 -12.77 -13.08 -22.57
N LEU A 376 -12.91 -13.30 -21.27
CA LEU A 376 -12.70 -14.60 -20.63
C LEU A 376 -13.72 -15.66 -21.11
N ASP A 377 -14.96 -15.26 -21.37
CA ASP A 377 -16.02 -16.14 -21.86
C ASP A 377 -15.67 -16.77 -23.22
N GLU A 378 -14.92 -16.05 -24.10
CA GLU A 378 -14.44 -16.59 -25.37
C GLU A 378 -13.50 -17.78 -25.18
N TYR A 379 -12.77 -17.84 -24.06
CA TYR A 379 -11.80 -18.88 -23.71
C TYR A 379 -12.33 -19.91 -22.71
N GLY A 380 -13.53 -19.69 -22.16
CA GLY A 380 -14.08 -20.53 -21.09
C GLY A 380 -13.32 -20.41 -19.77
N TYR A 381 -12.72 -19.26 -19.51
CA TYR A 381 -12.00 -18.96 -18.27
C TYR A 381 -12.92 -18.24 -17.27
N GLY A 382 -12.52 -18.22 -16.00
CA GLY A 382 -13.31 -17.61 -14.93
C GLY A 382 -12.51 -16.67 -14.04
N ILE A 383 -13.24 -15.90 -13.23
CA ILE A 383 -12.68 -15.03 -12.19
C ILE A 383 -13.03 -15.59 -10.81
N VAL A 384 -12.07 -15.55 -9.90
CA VAL A 384 -12.28 -15.70 -8.46
C VAL A 384 -11.92 -14.39 -7.80
N LYS A 385 -12.92 -13.63 -7.33
CA LYS A 385 -12.73 -12.35 -6.64
C LYS A 385 -12.07 -12.58 -5.29
N ASP A 386 -11.13 -11.73 -4.92
CA ASP A 386 -10.38 -11.78 -3.65
C ASP A 386 -10.59 -10.50 -2.85
N LEU A 387 -10.14 -9.35 -3.38
CA LEU A 387 -10.21 -8.06 -2.72
C LEU A 387 -10.84 -7.00 -3.62
N GLU A 388 -11.71 -6.20 -3.03
CA GLU A 388 -12.18 -4.96 -3.64
C GLU A 388 -12.11 -3.83 -2.60
N ARG A 389 -11.45 -2.73 -2.95
CA ARG A 389 -11.48 -1.47 -2.22
C ARG A 389 -12.03 -0.40 -3.13
N LEU A 390 -13.13 0.23 -2.72
CA LEU A 390 -13.76 1.30 -3.49
C LEU A 390 -12.83 2.52 -3.56
N PRO A 391 -12.89 3.31 -4.63
CA PRO A 391 -12.13 4.56 -4.71
C PRO A 391 -12.68 5.58 -3.71
N ILE A 392 -11.84 6.55 -3.35
CA ILE A 392 -12.28 7.80 -2.72
C ILE A 392 -11.93 8.96 -3.65
N ASP A 393 -12.81 9.96 -3.67
CA ASP A 393 -12.60 11.20 -4.44
C ASP A 393 -13.25 12.37 -3.70
N ILE A 394 -12.44 13.11 -2.96
CA ILE A 394 -12.87 14.31 -2.25
C ILE A 394 -12.61 15.50 -3.17
N ASP A 395 -13.59 16.39 -3.29
CA ASP A 395 -13.49 17.58 -4.12
C ASP A 395 -12.24 18.41 -3.74
N ALA A 396 -11.44 18.75 -4.74
CA ALA A 396 -10.24 19.57 -4.57
C ALA A 396 -10.54 20.96 -3.96
N GLU A 397 -11.75 21.48 -4.19
CA GLU A 397 -12.21 22.75 -3.68
C GLU A 397 -12.99 22.61 -2.34
N SER A 398 -13.07 21.39 -1.79
CA SER A 398 -13.70 21.18 -0.48
C SER A 398 -12.99 21.98 0.61
N GLU A 399 -13.71 22.31 1.66
CA GLU A 399 -13.17 23.06 2.81
C GLU A 399 -11.96 22.33 3.42
N LEU A 400 -12.08 21.00 3.61
CA LEU A 400 -11.01 20.18 4.16
C LEU A 400 -9.73 20.27 3.31
N VAL A 401 -9.82 20.00 2.01
CA VAL A 401 -8.67 20.00 1.11
C VAL A 401 -8.06 21.40 1.01
N THR A 402 -8.89 22.43 0.84
CA THR A 402 -8.44 23.83 0.74
C THR A 402 -7.72 24.28 2.02
N LYS A 403 -8.26 23.94 3.18
CA LYS A 403 -7.68 24.27 4.50
C LYS A 403 -6.31 23.58 4.68
N LEU A 404 -6.23 22.27 4.46
CA LEU A 404 -4.98 21.51 4.59
C LEU A 404 -3.90 21.96 3.57
N MET A 405 -4.30 22.24 2.33
CA MET A 405 -3.39 22.81 1.31
C MET A 405 -2.87 24.18 1.72
N GLY A 406 -3.72 25.04 2.31
CA GLY A 406 -3.32 26.34 2.85
C GLY A 406 -2.27 26.23 3.94
N ILE A 407 -2.46 25.29 4.88
CA ILE A 407 -1.51 25.00 5.96
C ILE A 407 -0.19 24.48 5.38
N TYR A 408 -0.25 23.49 4.49
CA TYR A 408 0.94 22.93 3.83
C TYR A 408 1.76 24.03 3.15
N ARG A 409 1.12 24.88 2.33
CA ARG A 409 1.79 26.00 1.63
C ARG A 409 2.42 27.00 2.61
N THR A 410 1.73 27.30 3.71
CA THR A 410 2.24 28.24 4.72
C THR A 410 3.48 27.68 5.42
N GLN A 411 3.45 26.40 5.80
CA GLN A 411 4.52 25.75 6.56
C GLN A 411 5.74 25.36 5.71
N THR A 412 5.53 25.08 4.42
CA THR A 412 6.60 24.59 3.54
C THR A 412 7.13 25.67 2.58
N GLY A 413 6.32 26.67 2.26
CA GLY A 413 6.61 27.66 1.20
C GLY A 413 6.35 27.11 -0.22
N ASP A 414 5.87 25.88 -0.37
CA ASP A 414 5.51 25.29 -1.65
C ASP A 414 4.14 25.80 -2.11
N THR A 415 4.15 26.72 -3.07
CA THR A 415 2.94 27.32 -3.66
C THR A 415 2.52 26.68 -4.98
N GLU A 416 3.34 25.79 -5.53
CA GLU A 416 3.16 25.22 -6.88
C GLU A 416 2.42 23.88 -6.84
N SER A 417 2.59 23.11 -5.77
CA SER A 417 1.95 21.78 -5.65
C SER A 417 0.43 21.89 -5.56
N SER A 418 -0.24 20.94 -6.23
CA SER A 418 -1.70 20.75 -6.21
C SER A 418 -2.06 19.50 -5.41
N PRO A 419 -3.31 19.34 -4.96
CA PRO A 419 -3.79 18.10 -4.37
C PRO A 419 -3.53 16.90 -5.30
N LEU A 420 -3.14 15.77 -4.71
CA LEU A 420 -2.73 14.57 -5.43
C LEU A 420 -3.87 13.55 -5.57
N VAL A 421 -3.73 12.68 -6.57
CA VAL A 421 -4.49 11.45 -6.75
C VAL A 421 -3.50 10.31 -6.85
N ILE A 422 -3.71 9.21 -6.13
CA ILE A 422 -2.78 8.08 -6.11
C ILE A 422 -3.45 6.75 -6.46
N GLY A 423 -2.64 5.81 -6.96
CA GLY A 423 -3.03 4.41 -7.12
C GLY A 423 -2.89 3.57 -5.84
N GLY A 424 -2.34 4.14 -4.77
CA GLY A 424 -2.21 3.52 -3.46
C GLY A 424 -3.54 3.46 -2.70
N GLY A 425 -3.49 3.00 -1.46
CA GLY A 425 -4.65 3.00 -0.57
C GLY A 425 -4.20 3.09 0.86
N THR A 426 -4.86 3.93 1.64
CA THR A 426 -4.59 4.18 3.04
C THR A 426 -5.88 4.05 3.86
N TYR A 427 -5.78 4.17 5.19
CA TYR A 427 -6.98 4.25 6.04
C TYR A 427 -7.90 5.44 5.74
N ALA A 428 -7.52 6.39 4.88
CA ALA A 428 -8.47 7.42 4.41
C ALA A 428 -9.75 6.84 3.82
N ARG A 429 -9.67 5.60 3.26
CA ARG A 429 -10.85 4.88 2.71
C ARG A 429 -11.81 4.34 3.76
N SER A 430 -11.41 4.30 5.01
CA SER A 430 -12.22 3.67 6.06
C SER A 430 -13.39 4.53 6.52
N MET A 431 -13.34 5.84 6.26
CA MET A 431 -14.37 6.80 6.69
C MET A 431 -14.56 7.88 5.64
N ASP A 432 -15.74 8.49 5.66
CA ASP A 432 -16.06 9.63 4.79
C ASP A 432 -15.24 10.87 5.19
N ASN A 433 -14.95 11.74 4.23
CA ASN A 433 -14.28 13.03 4.42
C ASN A 433 -12.94 12.96 5.18
N ILE A 434 -12.16 11.91 4.89
CA ILE A 434 -10.78 11.74 5.35
C ILE A 434 -9.87 11.73 4.12
N VAL A 435 -8.79 12.52 4.18
CA VAL A 435 -7.76 12.59 3.13
C VAL A 435 -6.43 12.06 3.66
N ALA A 436 -5.48 11.71 2.79
CA ALA A 436 -4.12 11.50 3.25
C ALA A 436 -3.34 12.83 3.24
N PHE A 437 -2.54 13.08 4.28
CA PHE A 437 -1.82 14.34 4.50
C PHE A 437 -0.44 14.12 5.11
N GLY A 438 0.52 13.85 4.24
CA GLY A 438 1.89 13.48 4.66
C GLY A 438 1.97 11.99 5.03
N ALA A 439 3.12 11.49 5.48
CA ALA A 439 4.25 12.21 6.11
C ALA A 439 5.42 12.55 5.17
N ARG A 440 5.53 11.96 3.99
CA ARG A 440 6.66 12.13 3.10
C ARG A 440 6.58 13.46 2.34
N PHE A 441 7.67 14.26 2.41
CA PHE A 441 7.77 15.52 1.67
C PHE A 441 8.21 15.28 0.22
N PRO A 442 7.80 16.16 -0.74
CA PRO A 442 8.26 16.09 -2.11
C PRO A 442 9.79 16.05 -2.23
N GLY A 443 10.29 15.12 -3.05
CA GLY A 443 11.74 14.94 -3.27
C GLY A 443 12.45 14.03 -2.27
N GLU A 444 11.76 13.55 -1.24
CA GLU A 444 12.30 12.53 -0.34
C GLU A 444 12.20 11.14 -0.95
N PRO A 445 13.20 10.26 -0.66
CA PRO A 445 13.11 8.88 -1.10
C PRO A 445 11.98 8.16 -0.36
N ASP A 446 11.28 7.31 -1.08
CA ASP A 446 10.37 6.34 -0.47
C ASP A 446 11.20 5.25 0.22
N VAL A 447 11.11 5.20 1.54
CA VAL A 447 11.83 4.23 2.37
C VAL A 447 10.89 3.31 3.16
N GLY A 448 9.59 3.54 3.07
CA GLY A 448 8.58 2.63 3.61
C GLY A 448 8.74 1.23 3.02
N HIS A 449 8.48 0.19 3.79
CA HIS A 449 8.60 -1.21 3.40
C HIS A 449 10.00 -1.65 2.94
N GLN A 450 11.01 -0.78 3.02
CA GLN A 450 12.37 -1.08 2.60
C GLN A 450 13.30 -1.29 3.81
N ARG A 451 14.43 -1.96 3.57
CA ARG A 451 15.53 -1.98 4.55
C ARG A 451 16.04 -0.58 4.79
N ASN A 452 16.54 -0.33 5.98
CA ASN A 452 17.06 0.98 6.41
C ASN A 452 16.01 2.10 6.40
N GLU A 453 14.74 1.72 6.63
CA GLU A 453 13.67 2.68 6.87
C GLU A 453 14.06 3.65 7.99
N ARG A 454 13.73 4.93 7.78
CA ARG A 454 14.08 6.00 8.69
C ARG A 454 13.24 7.23 8.44
N ILE A 455 13.13 8.08 9.46
CA ILE A 455 12.56 9.43 9.33
C ILE A 455 13.58 10.46 9.83
N SER A 456 13.71 11.59 9.15
CA SER A 456 14.60 12.63 9.65
C SER A 456 14.02 13.34 10.88
N VAL A 457 14.90 13.68 11.83
CA VAL A 457 14.49 14.45 13.02
C VAL A 457 13.92 15.82 12.62
N GLU A 458 14.42 16.42 11.55
CA GLU A 458 13.91 17.69 11.02
C GLU A 458 12.47 17.53 10.53
N ASN A 459 12.19 16.46 9.76
CA ASN A 459 10.85 16.18 9.25
C ASN A 459 9.88 15.83 10.37
N MET A 460 10.30 15.06 11.38
CA MET A 460 9.47 14.82 12.56
C MET A 460 8.99 16.13 13.20
N MET A 461 9.90 17.09 13.37
CA MET A 461 9.56 18.41 13.93
C MET A 461 8.63 19.20 13.01
N LYS A 462 8.84 19.12 11.69
CA LYS A 462 8.02 19.78 10.67
C LYS A 462 6.62 19.19 10.59
N LEU A 463 6.51 17.85 10.57
CA LEU A 463 5.26 17.13 10.64
C LEU A 463 4.44 17.53 11.87
N THR A 464 5.05 17.51 13.05
CA THR A 464 4.36 17.85 14.30
C THR A 464 3.77 19.26 14.25
N ARG A 465 4.47 20.24 13.65
CA ARG A 465 3.96 21.61 13.49
C ARG A 465 2.81 21.70 12.49
N ILE A 466 2.94 21.02 11.33
CA ILE A 466 1.88 20.96 10.31
C ILE A 466 0.62 20.34 10.90
N TYR A 467 0.76 19.22 11.61
CA TYR A 467 -0.37 18.53 12.21
C TYR A 467 -0.98 19.31 13.36
N ALA A 468 -0.18 20.03 14.17
CA ALA A 468 -0.71 20.90 15.21
C ALA A 468 -1.55 22.07 14.64
N GLU A 469 -1.09 22.70 13.55
CA GLU A 469 -1.87 23.73 12.84
C GLU A 469 -3.13 23.13 12.20
N ALA A 470 -3.03 21.94 11.58
CA ALA A 470 -4.17 21.26 10.99
C ALA A 470 -5.25 20.94 12.04
N LEU A 471 -4.86 20.36 13.17
CA LEU A 471 -5.77 20.03 14.27
C LEU A 471 -6.39 21.26 14.90
N TYR A 472 -5.60 22.33 15.07
CA TYR A 472 -6.09 23.61 15.57
C TYR A 472 -7.17 24.19 14.64
N GLU A 473 -6.91 24.23 13.32
CA GLU A 473 -7.82 24.80 12.33
C GLU A 473 -9.09 23.97 12.09
N LEU A 474 -9.00 22.65 12.23
CA LEU A 474 -10.14 21.75 12.04
C LEU A 474 -11.04 21.65 13.28
N ALA A 475 -10.45 21.80 14.49
CA ALA A 475 -11.16 21.58 15.75
C ALA A 475 -11.58 22.88 16.46
N ARG A 476 -11.22 24.06 15.97
CA ARG A 476 -11.66 25.33 16.57
C ARG A 476 -13.09 25.69 16.18
N THR A 477 -13.73 26.52 16.99
CA THR A 477 -15.02 27.12 16.64
C THR A 477 -14.90 27.93 15.36
N GLU A 478 -15.83 27.75 14.43
CA GLU A 478 -15.97 28.65 13.28
C GLU A 478 -16.41 30.03 13.81
N GLU A 479 -15.57 31.05 13.62
CA GLU A 479 -16.01 32.43 13.85
C GLU A 479 -17.01 32.77 12.72
N GLU A 480 -18.27 33.18 13.10
CA GLU A 480 -19.30 33.70 12.18
C GLU A 480 -18.81 34.91 11.36
#